data_61b845ed1484e2ba634b980b40951095
#
_entry.id   61b845ed1484e2ba634b980b40951095
#
_cell.length_a   1.000
_cell.length_b   1.000
_cell.length_c   1.000
_cell.angle_alpha   90.00
_cell.angle_beta   90.00
_cell.angle_gamma   90.00
#
_symmetry.space_group_name_H-M   'P 1'
#
loop_
_entity.id
_entity.type
_entity.pdbx_description
1 polymer ?
#
loop_
_entity_poly.entity_id
_entity_poly.type
_entity_poly.pdbx_seq_one_letter_code
_entity_poly.pdbx_strand_id
1 'polypeptide(L)'
;MEDKEVRRYNEQRYNRKRQWYRVVLGVEQLCNYPLLNVIWVCLAIGMYVFERMVKRLMESFHVYSALQSVFNHCMIFIMIIIPIIFVIAIIRLLGYAAAVKDEADLQIVFGDKRNVKNNQMPILVHKKKDKSSGVTKREFYTTISMELWKESTEAICDIMNIHILGEITYGGRKKDKGNR
;
A
#
# COMPACT_ATOMS: atom_id res chain seq x y z
N MET A 1 -22.05 -18.49 -17.38
CA MET A 1 -20.55 -18.37 -17.50
C MET A 1 -20.10 -16.92 -17.36
N GLU A 2 -20.78 -15.98 -17.94
CA GLU A 2 -20.53 -14.53 -17.94
C GLU A 2 -20.37 -13.90 -16.54
N ASP A 3 -21.25 -14.25 -15.60
CA ASP A 3 -21.20 -13.73 -14.22
C ASP A 3 -19.92 -14.06 -13.44
N LYS A 4 -19.30 -15.21 -13.68
CA LYS A 4 -18.05 -15.59 -12.99
C LYS A 4 -16.84 -14.80 -13.52
N GLU A 5 -16.82 -14.50 -14.81
CA GLU A 5 -15.75 -13.72 -15.44
C GLU A 5 -15.82 -12.25 -14.99
N VAL A 6 -17.03 -11.68 -15.00
CA VAL A 6 -17.28 -10.31 -14.52
C VAL A 6 -16.87 -10.18 -13.04
N ARG A 7 -17.20 -11.18 -12.22
CA ARG A 7 -16.81 -11.20 -10.81
C ARG A 7 -15.29 -11.25 -10.62
N ARG A 8 -14.59 -12.14 -11.35
CA ARG A 8 -13.11 -12.22 -11.33
C ARG A 8 -12.46 -10.92 -11.78
N TYR A 9 -12.97 -10.31 -12.84
CA TYR A 9 -12.49 -9.02 -13.33
C TYR A 9 -12.62 -7.92 -12.27
N ASN A 10 -13.76 -7.82 -11.60
CA ASN A 10 -14.00 -6.86 -10.55
C ASN A 10 -13.09 -7.07 -9.34
N GLU A 11 -12.86 -8.32 -8.94
CA GLU A 11 -11.93 -8.68 -7.86
C GLU A 11 -10.48 -8.31 -8.23
N GLN A 12 -10.05 -8.59 -9.45
CA GLN A 12 -8.72 -8.23 -9.93
C GLN A 12 -8.53 -6.70 -9.99
N ARG A 13 -9.55 -5.98 -10.46
CA ARG A 13 -9.54 -4.51 -10.51
C ARG A 13 -9.45 -3.91 -9.11
N TYR A 14 -10.21 -4.43 -8.16
CA TYR A 14 -10.17 -4.03 -6.76
C TYR A 14 -8.78 -4.28 -6.16
N ASN A 15 -8.24 -5.49 -6.31
CA ASN A 15 -6.93 -5.86 -5.79
C ASN A 15 -5.80 -5.01 -6.39
N ARG A 16 -5.85 -4.71 -7.69
CA ARG A 16 -4.88 -3.83 -8.36
C ARG A 16 -4.92 -2.42 -7.79
N LYS A 17 -6.11 -1.85 -7.57
CA LYS A 17 -6.28 -0.55 -6.94
C LYS A 17 -5.75 -0.55 -5.51
N ARG A 18 -6.08 -1.57 -4.72
CA ARG A 18 -5.59 -1.73 -3.36
C ARG A 18 -4.06 -1.76 -3.30
N GLN A 19 -3.42 -2.50 -4.20
CA GLN A 19 -1.96 -2.56 -4.28
C GLN A 19 -1.35 -1.21 -4.64
N TRP A 20 -1.95 -0.49 -5.58
CA TRP A 20 -1.51 0.85 -5.96
C TRP A 20 -1.60 1.84 -4.79
N TYR A 21 -2.74 1.88 -4.11
CA TYR A 21 -2.90 2.77 -2.95
C TYR A 21 -1.96 2.43 -1.80
N ARG A 22 -1.53 1.16 -1.65
CA ARG A 22 -0.48 0.78 -0.70
C ARG A 22 0.86 1.45 -1.01
N VAL A 23 1.22 1.55 -2.27
CA VAL A 23 2.46 2.25 -2.67
C VAL A 23 2.33 3.74 -2.37
N VAL A 24 1.23 4.37 -2.78
CA VAL A 24 0.98 5.81 -2.52
C VAL A 24 1.03 6.11 -1.03
N LEU A 25 0.34 5.31 -0.22
CA LEU A 25 0.29 5.47 1.24
C LEU A 25 1.67 5.23 1.87
N GLY A 26 2.45 4.26 1.38
CA GLY A 26 3.81 4.01 1.84
C GLY A 26 4.74 5.19 1.61
N VAL A 27 4.69 5.81 0.44
CA VAL A 27 5.44 7.04 0.15
C VAL A 27 4.98 8.18 1.05
N GLU A 28 3.67 8.34 1.26
CA GLU A 28 3.12 9.35 2.16
C GLU A 28 3.62 9.19 3.61
N GLN A 29 3.71 7.94 4.11
CA GLN A 29 4.25 7.66 5.44
C GLN A 29 5.72 8.07 5.57
N LEU A 30 6.56 7.82 4.56
CA LEU A 30 7.95 8.25 4.55
C LEU A 30 8.08 9.78 4.60
N CYS A 31 7.19 10.51 3.92
CA CYS A 31 7.16 11.97 3.95
C CYS A 31 6.66 12.52 5.30
N ASN A 32 5.64 11.87 5.89
CA ASN A 32 5.03 12.35 7.14
C ASN A 32 5.85 12.00 8.38
N TYR A 33 6.63 10.92 8.34
CA TYR A 33 7.42 10.41 9.46
C TYR A 33 8.90 10.29 9.10
N PRO A 34 9.71 11.37 9.25
CA PRO A 34 11.13 11.39 8.88
C PRO A 34 11.96 10.28 9.53
N LEU A 35 11.59 9.84 10.75
CA LEU A 35 12.24 8.73 11.45
C LEU A 35 12.20 7.41 10.67
N LEU A 36 11.17 7.19 9.85
CA LEU A 36 11.10 6.00 9.01
C LEU A 36 12.21 5.98 7.94
N ASN A 37 12.78 7.13 7.61
CA ASN A 37 13.88 7.20 6.64
C ASN A 37 15.18 6.54 7.12
N VAL A 38 15.32 6.24 8.43
CA VAL A 38 16.44 5.42 8.95
C VAL A 38 16.48 4.04 8.27
N ILE A 39 15.34 3.52 7.80
CA ILE A 39 15.28 2.25 7.08
C ILE A 39 16.16 2.25 5.81
N TRP A 40 16.33 3.42 5.17
CA TRP A 40 17.18 3.56 3.99
C TRP A 40 18.66 3.41 4.31
N VAL A 41 19.09 3.86 5.50
CA VAL A 41 20.47 3.66 5.98
C VAL A 41 20.72 2.17 6.21
N CYS A 42 19.79 1.48 6.88
CA CYS A 42 19.88 0.02 7.08
C CYS A 42 19.91 -0.73 5.75
N LEU A 43 19.08 -0.32 4.78
CA LEU A 43 19.07 -0.90 3.44
C LEU A 43 20.41 -0.69 2.73
N ALA A 44 20.99 0.52 2.78
CA ALA A 44 22.27 0.82 2.15
C ALA A 44 23.40 -0.04 2.74
N ILE A 45 23.45 -0.21 4.06
CA ILE A 45 24.42 -1.09 4.72
C ILE A 45 24.22 -2.53 4.30
N GLY A 46 22.97 -3.03 4.30
CA GLY A 46 22.65 -4.39 3.86
C GLY A 46 23.02 -4.63 2.41
N MET A 47 22.80 -3.67 1.53
CA MET A 47 23.18 -3.75 0.11
C MET A 47 24.70 -3.75 -0.09
N TYR A 48 25.43 -2.97 0.68
CA TYR A 48 26.87 -2.99 0.65
C TYR A 48 27.46 -4.37 1.04
N VAL A 49 26.91 -4.96 2.11
CA VAL A 49 27.30 -6.30 2.53
C VAL A 49 26.95 -7.35 1.46
N PHE A 50 25.75 -7.25 0.88
CA PHE A 50 25.29 -8.12 -0.20
C PHE A 50 26.20 -8.01 -1.42
N GLU A 51 26.55 -6.82 -1.86
CA GLU A 51 27.48 -6.61 -2.99
C GLU A 51 28.82 -7.27 -2.74
N ARG A 52 29.39 -7.12 -1.53
CA ARG A 52 30.64 -7.81 -1.18
C ARG A 52 30.53 -9.32 -1.19
N MET A 53 29.41 -9.86 -0.71
CA MET A 53 29.18 -11.31 -0.76
C MET A 53 29.09 -11.82 -2.20
N VAL A 54 28.33 -11.13 -3.06
CA VAL A 54 28.18 -11.50 -4.47
C VAL A 54 29.52 -11.44 -5.21
N LYS A 55 30.33 -10.40 -5.00
CA LYS A 55 31.68 -10.30 -5.59
C LYS A 55 32.59 -11.48 -5.18
N ARG A 56 32.59 -11.84 -3.90
CA ARG A 56 33.34 -13.02 -3.43
C ARG A 56 32.87 -14.33 -4.07
N LEU A 57 31.53 -14.48 -4.21
CA LEU A 57 30.95 -15.61 -4.90
C LEU A 57 31.40 -15.68 -6.36
N MET A 58 31.38 -14.56 -7.09
CA MET A 58 31.83 -14.47 -8.48
C MET A 58 33.30 -14.83 -8.64
N GLU A 59 34.15 -14.44 -7.69
CA GLU A 59 35.59 -14.78 -7.67
C GLU A 59 35.83 -16.27 -7.36
N SER A 60 34.97 -16.87 -6.54
CA SER A 60 35.07 -18.28 -6.14
C SER A 60 34.58 -19.28 -7.20
N PHE A 61 33.61 -18.85 -8.02
CA PHE A 61 33.01 -19.70 -9.05
C PHE A 61 33.75 -19.57 -10.39
N HIS A 62 34.52 -20.57 -10.76
CA HIS A 62 35.12 -20.69 -12.08
C HIS A 62 34.17 -21.47 -12.98
N VAL A 63 33.46 -20.77 -13.84
CA VAL A 63 32.61 -21.36 -14.87
C VAL A 63 33.45 -21.57 -16.14
N TYR A 64 33.05 -22.51 -17.00
CA TYR A 64 33.68 -22.70 -18.30
C TYR A 64 33.88 -21.37 -19.03
N SER A 65 35.06 -21.13 -19.62
CA SER A 65 35.45 -19.82 -20.16
C SER A 65 34.46 -19.24 -21.16
N ALA A 66 33.80 -20.08 -21.97
CA ALA A 66 32.76 -19.67 -22.90
C ALA A 66 31.47 -19.14 -22.22
N LEU A 67 31.16 -19.58 -21.00
CA LEU A 67 29.96 -19.17 -20.24
C LEU A 67 30.27 -18.08 -19.20
N GLN A 68 31.54 -17.79 -18.92
CA GLN A 68 31.94 -16.81 -17.90
C GLN A 68 31.37 -15.41 -18.16
N SER A 69 31.35 -14.99 -19.43
CA SER A 69 30.79 -13.69 -19.81
C SER A 69 29.30 -13.61 -19.52
N VAL A 70 28.55 -14.65 -19.86
CA VAL A 70 27.10 -14.71 -19.59
C VAL A 70 26.82 -14.71 -18.08
N PHE A 71 27.58 -15.52 -17.32
CA PHE A 71 27.47 -15.57 -15.86
C PHE A 71 27.71 -14.19 -15.23
N ASN A 72 28.76 -13.48 -15.61
CA ASN A 72 29.05 -12.16 -15.09
C ASN A 72 27.95 -11.14 -15.39
N HIS A 73 27.40 -11.13 -16.61
CA HIS A 73 26.29 -10.25 -16.96
C HIS A 73 25.01 -10.57 -16.16
N CYS A 74 24.69 -11.84 -15.96
CA CYS A 74 23.57 -12.24 -15.11
C CYS A 74 23.75 -11.79 -13.67
N MET A 75 24.93 -11.91 -13.10
CA MET A 75 25.21 -11.47 -11.73
C MET A 75 25.14 -9.96 -11.57
N ILE A 76 25.64 -9.17 -12.53
CA ILE A 76 25.49 -7.71 -12.54
C ILE A 76 24.00 -7.34 -12.60
N PHE A 77 23.22 -8.01 -13.45
CA PHE A 77 21.78 -7.77 -13.55
C PHE A 77 21.05 -8.05 -12.23
N ILE A 78 21.39 -9.15 -11.56
CA ILE A 78 20.86 -9.49 -10.23
C ILE A 78 21.21 -8.41 -9.21
N MET A 79 22.45 -7.90 -9.20
CA MET A 79 22.90 -6.84 -8.30
C MET A 79 22.14 -5.53 -8.48
N ILE A 80 21.66 -5.24 -9.68
CA ILE A 80 20.86 -4.04 -9.96
C ILE A 80 19.38 -4.25 -9.58
N ILE A 81 18.82 -5.43 -9.89
CA ILE A 81 17.38 -5.67 -9.70
C ILE A 81 17.02 -5.88 -8.23
N ILE A 82 17.83 -6.58 -7.47
CA ILE A 82 17.55 -6.89 -6.07
C ILE A 82 17.30 -5.61 -5.23
N PRO A 83 18.14 -4.56 -5.27
CA PRO A 83 17.86 -3.31 -4.55
C PRO A 83 16.52 -2.69 -4.90
N ILE A 84 16.18 -2.66 -6.19
CA ILE A 84 14.92 -2.08 -6.67
C ILE A 84 13.72 -2.84 -6.08
N ILE A 85 13.77 -4.16 -6.08
CA ILE A 85 12.73 -5.00 -5.48
C ILE A 85 12.59 -4.71 -3.99
N PHE A 86 13.70 -4.59 -3.25
CA PHE A 86 13.68 -4.28 -1.82
C PHE A 86 13.07 -2.91 -1.53
N VAL A 87 13.41 -1.87 -2.30
CA VAL A 87 12.84 -0.53 -2.17
C VAL A 87 11.30 -0.59 -2.35
N ILE A 88 10.84 -1.24 -3.41
CA ILE A 88 9.41 -1.38 -3.69
C ILE A 88 8.71 -2.18 -2.57
N ALA A 89 9.33 -3.26 -2.10
CA ALA A 89 8.78 -4.09 -1.03
C ALA A 89 8.64 -3.31 0.28
N ILE A 90 9.64 -2.52 0.67
CA ILE A 90 9.61 -1.68 1.87
C ILE A 90 8.49 -0.64 1.78
N ILE A 91 8.39 0.07 0.66
CA ILE A 91 7.32 1.07 0.46
C ILE A 91 5.94 0.42 0.59
N ARG A 92 5.73 -0.74 -0.02
CA ARG A 92 4.46 -1.48 0.08
C ARG A 92 4.18 -1.97 1.50
N LEU A 93 5.20 -2.42 2.22
CA LEU A 93 5.07 -2.88 3.60
C LEU A 93 4.65 -1.72 4.53
N LEU A 94 5.26 -0.55 4.39
CA LEU A 94 4.89 0.64 5.14
C LEU A 94 3.44 1.07 4.85
N GLY A 95 3.04 1.07 3.58
CA GLY A 95 1.65 1.37 3.21
C GLY A 95 0.66 0.34 3.73
N TYR A 96 1.04 -0.94 3.74
CA TYR A 96 0.23 -2.00 4.34
C TYR A 96 0.08 -1.79 5.85
N ALA A 97 1.18 -1.59 6.55
CA ALA A 97 1.17 -1.38 8.01
C ALA A 97 0.32 -0.16 8.43
N ALA A 98 0.36 0.93 7.63
CA ALA A 98 -0.43 2.13 7.90
C ALA A 98 -1.94 1.93 7.72
N ALA A 99 -2.35 1.02 6.84
CA ALA A 99 -3.75 0.86 6.46
C ALA A 99 -4.44 -0.36 7.10
N VAL A 100 -3.68 -1.38 7.51
CA VAL A 100 -4.26 -2.67 7.92
C VAL A 100 -5.27 -2.54 9.05
N LYS A 101 -4.97 -1.72 10.06
CA LYS A 101 -5.88 -1.50 11.19
C LYS A 101 -7.17 -0.81 10.74
N ASP A 102 -7.05 0.36 10.08
CA ASP A 102 -8.21 1.16 9.68
C ASP A 102 -9.13 0.38 8.70
N GLU A 103 -8.56 -0.43 7.81
CA GLU A 103 -9.34 -1.27 6.89
C GLU A 103 -9.99 -2.46 7.60
N ALA A 104 -9.30 -3.10 8.56
CA ALA A 104 -9.88 -4.19 9.35
C ALA A 104 -11.05 -3.71 10.19
N ASP A 105 -10.91 -2.55 10.85
CA ASP A 105 -11.98 -1.95 11.65
C ASP A 105 -13.22 -1.64 10.77
N LEU A 106 -13.02 -1.06 9.58
CA LEU A 106 -14.12 -0.82 8.64
C LEU A 106 -14.71 -2.12 8.06
N GLN A 107 -13.92 -3.18 7.95
CA GLN A 107 -14.43 -4.49 7.55
C GLN A 107 -15.39 -5.06 8.58
N ILE A 108 -15.16 -4.82 9.87
CA ILE A 108 -16.10 -5.20 10.95
C ILE A 108 -17.40 -4.40 10.82
N VAL A 109 -17.31 -3.07 10.59
CA VAL A 109 -18.49 -2.19 10.45
C VAL A 109 -19.38 -2.57 9.27
N PHE A 110 -18.76 -2.85 8.10
CA PHE A 110 -19.49 -3.04 6.85
C PHE A 110 -19.65 -4.51 6.44
N GLY A 111 -18.88 -5.45 7.03
CA GLY A 111 -18.84 -6.84 6.61
C GLY A 111 -20.12 -7.61 6.86
N ASP A 112 -20.86 -7.29 7.90
CA ASP A 112 -22.13 -7.93 8.25
C ASP A 112 -23.33 -7.35 7.50
N LYS A 113 -23.14 -6.25 6.75
CA LYS A 113 -24.23 -5.63 6.00
C LYS A 113 -24.45 -6.39 4.68
N ARG A 114 -25.65 -6.98 4.54
CA ARG A 114 -26.05 -7.84 3.39
C ARG A 114 -25.79 -7.24 2.01
N ASN A 115 -25.69 -5.92 1.89
CA ASN A 115 -25.53 -5.21 0.62
C ASN A 115 -24.06 -4.90 0.27
N VAL A 116 -23.09 -5.24 1.13
CA VAL A 116 -21.67 -4.93 0.90
C VAL A 116 -20.89 -6.21 0.59
N LYS A 117 -20.30 -6.29 -0.60
CA LYS A 117 -19.46 -7.43 -1.01
C LYS A 117 -18.00 -7.19 -0.59
N ASN A 118 -17.24 -8.27 -0.38
CA ASN A 118 -15.82 -8.19 0.01
C ASN A 118 -14.95 -7.34 -0.94
N ASN A 119 -15.29 -7.27 -2.24
CA ASN A 119 -14.61 -6.44 -3.22
C ASN A 119 -15.06 -4.96 -3.24
N GLN A 120 -15.91 -4.57 -2.30
CA GLN A 120 -16.42 -3.20 -2.14
C GLN A 120 -15.96 -2.56 -0.83
N MET A 121 -15.18 -3.30 -0.02
CA MET A 121 -14.66 -2.79 1.24
C MET A 121 -13.83 -1.52 1.02
N PRO A 122 -13.92 -0.55 1.94
CA PRO A 122 -13.15 0.68 1.84
C PRO A 122 -11.65 0.41 1.81
N ILE A 123 -10.93 1.10 0.92
CA ILE A 123 -9.47 1.06 0.82
C ILE A 123 -8.93 2.41 1.28
N LEU A 124 -8.03 2.43 2.25
CA LEU A 124 -7.38 3.64 2.70
C LEU A 124 -6.46 4.19 1.61
N VAL A 125 -6.68 5.45 1.21
CA VAL A 125 -5.92 6.14 0.15
C VAL A 125 -4.90 7.10 0.75
N HIS A 126 -5.34 7.93 1.72
CA HIS A 126 -4.51 8.91 2.40
C HIS A 126 -4.74 8.88 3.90
N LYS A 127 -3.64 9.02 4.67
CA LYS A 127 -3.66 9.12 6.13
C LYS A 127 -2.64 10.15 6.58
N LYS A 128 -3.09 11.35 6.84
CA LYS A 128 -2.25 12.47 7.26
C LYS A 128 -2.63 12.93 8.65
N LYS A 129 -1.65 12.95 9.56
CA LYS A 129 -1.80 13.53 10.89
C LYS A 129 -1.31 14.97 10.87
N ASP A 130 -2.18 15.89 11.21
CA ASP A 130 -1.78 17.27 11.46
C ASP A 130 -1.13 17.35 12.85
N LYS A 131 0.13 17.76 12.88
CA LYS A 131 0.91 17.84 14.11
C LYS A 131 0.47 18.99 15.02
N SER A 132 -0.12 20.04 14.46
CA SER A 132 -0.55 21.23 15.18
C SER A 132 -1.87 20.99 15.93
N SER A 133 -2.83 20.38 15.27
CA SER A 133 -4.18 20.14 15.82
C SER A 133 -4.36 18.73 16.41
N GLY A 134 -3.42 17.81 16.17
CA GLY A 134 -3.54 16.41 16.57
C GLY A 134 -4.58 15.62 15.74
N VAL A 135 -5.24 16.26 14.79
CA VAL A 135 -6.30 15.68 13.96
C VAL A 135 -5.68 14.77 12.90
N THR A 136 -6.28 13.60 12.69
CA THR A 136 -5.88 12.68 11.62
C THR A 136 -6.94 12.68 10.53
N LYS A 137 -6.58 13.17 9.34
CA LYS A 137 -7.41 13.09 8.14
C LYS A 137 -7.20 11.73 7.48
N ARG A 138 -8.31 11.03 7.20
CA ARG A 138 -8.34 9.76 6.48
C ARG A 138 -9.20 9.89 5.24
N GLU A 139 -8.70 9.40 4.11
CA GLU A 139 -9.45 9.37 2.86
C GLU A 139 -9.54 7.92 2.38
N PHE A 140 -10.77 7.45 2.10
CA PHE A 140 -11.02 6.09 1.65
C PHE A 140 -11.55 6.09 0.22
N TYR A 141 -11.05 5.16 -0.60
CA TYR A 141 -11.72 4.77 -1.83
C TYR A 141 -12.78 3.73 -1.48
N THR A 142 -14.03 4.02 -1.81
CA THR A 142 -15.17 3.15 -1.52
C THR A 142 -16.21 3.23 -2.64
N THR A 143 -16.97 2.15 -2.81
CA THR A 143 -18.16 2.07 -3.66
C THR A 143 -19.44 1.98 -2.82
N ILE A 144 -19.30 2.04 -1.49
CA ILE A 144 -20.41 2.06 -0.53
C ILE A 144 -21.07 3.44 -0.58
N SER A 145 -22.40 3.49 -0.51
CA SER A 145 -23.14 4.73 -0.56
C SER A 145 -22.83 5.64 0.64
N MET A 146 -22.93 6.95 0.43
CA MET A 146 -22.67 7.92 1.50
C MET A 146 -23.72 7.85 2.62
N GLU A 147 -24.96 7.50 2.28
CA GLU A 147 -26.02 7.27 3.26
C GLU A 147 -25.59 6.19 4.26
N LEU A 148 -25.09 5.06 3.77
CA LEU A 148 -24.62 3.95 4.62
C LEU A 148 -23.41 4.34 5.48
N TRP A 149 -22.53 5.20 4.97
CA TRP A 149 -21.43 5.75 5.74
C TRP A 149 -21.93 6.64 6.90
N LYS A 150 -22.90 7.51 6.62
CA LYS A 150 -23.51 8.39 7.62
C LYS A 150 -24.28 7.61 8.68
N GLU A 151 -25.08 6.63 8.28
CA GLU A 151 -25.79 5.74 9.22
C GLU A 151 -24.85 4.92 10.11
N SER A 152 -23.65 4.63 9.61
CA SER A 152 -22.66 3.81 10.33
C SER A 152 -21.66 4.65 11.13
N THR A 153 -21.84 5.97 11.22
CA THR A 153 -20.88 6.88 11.86
C THR A 153 -20.59 6.51 13.31
N GLU A 154 -21.61 6.19 14.10
CA GLU A 154 -21.43 5.76 15.51
C GLU A 154 -20.65 4.45 15.59
N ALA A 155 -21.01 3.44 14.80
CA ALA A 155 -20.29 2.17 14.76
C ALA A 155 -18.83 2.33 14.33
N ILE A 156 -18.55 3.25 13.40
CA ILE A 156 -17.18 3.58 12.98
C ILE A 156 -16.41 4.21 14.15
N CYS A 157 -17.02 5.17 14.87
CA CYS A 157 -16.41 5.81 16.04
C CYS A 157 -16.05 4.78 17.11
N ASP A 158 -16.98 3.88 17.41
CA ASP A 158 -16.83 2.87 18.47
C ASP A 158 -15.74 1.85 18.11
N ILE A 159 -15.81 1.24 16.92
CA ILE A 159 -14.89 0.18 16.49
C ILE A 159 -13.47 0.73 16.28
N MET A 160 -13.34 1.87 15.62
CA MET A 160 -12.04 2.50 15.40
C MET A 160 -11.49 3.20 16.65
N ASN A 161 -12.30 3.34 17.71
CA ASN A 161 -12.02 4.12 18.92
C ASN A 161 -11.52 5.55 18.57
N ILE A 162 -12.32 6.27 17.78
CA ILE A 162 -12.02 7.63 17.33
C ILE A 162 -13.22 8.54 17.55
N HIS A 163 -12.95 9.83 17.59
CA HIS A 163 -14.00 10.86 17.52
C HIS A 163 -13.92 11.56 16.17
N ILE A 164 -15.04 11.56 15.43
CA ILE A 164 -15.12 12.21 14.12
C ILE A 164 -15.43 13.68 14.32
N LEU A 165 -14.54 14.55 13.86
CA LEU A 165 -14.72 15.98 13.87
C LEU A 165 -15.41 16.43 12.58
N GLY A 166 -16.66 16.83 12.68
CA GLY A 166 -17.47 17.26 11.54
C GLY A 166 -18.17 16.11 10.81
N GLU A 167 -18.52 16.34 9.55
CA GLU A 167 -19.26 15.36 8.76
C GLU A 167 -18.35 14.53 7.85
N ILE A 168 -18.78 13.28 7.58
CA ILE A 168 -18.20 12.46 6.52
C ILE A 168 -18.62 13.06 5.17
N THR A 169 -17.65 13.47 4.37
CA THR A 169 -17.87 14.13 3.10
C THR A 169 -17.23 13.39 1.94
N TYR A 170 -17.73 13.60 0.72
CA TYR A 170 -17.05 13.11 -0.48
C TYR A 170 -15.67 13.76 -0.63
N GLY A 171 -14.62 12.92 -0.70
CA GLY A 171 -13.32 13.32 -1.18
C GLY A 171 -13.29 13.40 -2.71
N GLY A 172 -12.22 13.92 -3.28
CA GLY A 172 -12.00 13.97 -4.72
C GLY A 172 -11.64 15.36 -5.21
N ARG A 173 -11.08 15.43 -6.43
CA ARG A 173 -10.75 16.70 -7.05
C ARG A 173 -12.03 17.44 -7.46
N LYS A 174 -12.04 18.75 -7.31
CA LYS A 174 -13.20 19.61 -7.72
C LYS A 174 -13.65 19.39 -9.17
N LYS A 175 -12.78 18.88 -10.05
CA LYS A 175 -13.09 18.55 -11.44
C LYS A 175 -14.10 17.41 -11.61
N ASP A 176 -14.23 16.52 -10.62
CA ASP A 176 -15.16 15.39 -10.71
C ASP A 176 -16.60 15.78 -10.27
N LYS A 177 -16.82 17.04 -9.83
CA LYS A 177 -18.14 17.55 -9.45
C LYS A 177 -18.93 18.18 -10.61
N GLY A 178 -18.39 18.21 -11.79
CA GLY A 178 -19.02 18.81 -12.93
C GLY A 178 -19.37 17.80 -14.00
N ASN A 179 -20.43 17.07 -13.83
CA ASN A 179 -21.37 16.62 -14.86
C ASN A 179 -22.39 15.67 -14.22
N ARG A 180 -23.45 16.28 -13.76
CA ARG A 180 -24.78 15.71 -13.73
C ARG A 180 -25.74 16.71 -14.36
#